data_d6cf0143b77129e5c9cf523c306a5d88
#
_entry.id   d6cf0143b77129e5c9cf523c306a5d88
#
_cell.length_a   1.000
_cell.length_b   1.000
_cell.length_c   1.000
_cell.angle_alpha   90.00
_cell.angle_beta   90.00
_cell.angle_gamma   90.00
#
_symmetry.space_group_name_H-M   'P 1'
#
loop_
_entity.id
_entity.type
_entity.pdbx_description
1 polymer ?
#
loop_
_entity_poly.entity_id
_entity_poly.type
_entity_poly.pdbx_seq_one_letter_code
_entity_poly.pdbx_strand_id
1 'polypeptide(L)'
;MLYELFLTIVFFFSSFGFNEFNEISTCNDDEVFEIFCGFQNPEDLYLSPSKRKIIVSEFGSLAPNTKFGNLVYFDLKTKKREPISINYEANQWGDDTCSLEDKRLSPHGIDLIERNDGKYMLAVVNHLPRETIELFELIETDTIELIWRGCVDAPQNKYFNDIALKKDGSFYVTSMFDSNISEWSLVSASIFISNTGEVFYWGKENGFDVLSNTSGSFPNGIDLSSDEKFLYINYWFSGLTVKFNLLE
;
A
#
# COMPACT_ATOMS: atom_id res chain seq x y z
N MET A 1 -37.64 -4.36 3.74
CA MET A 1 -38.30 -3.60 2.66
C MET A 1 -37.37 -2.51 2.08
N LEU A 2 -36.82 -1.61 2.86
CA LEU A 2 -35.82 -0.62 2.36
C LEU A 2 -34.49 -1.27 1.93
N TYR A 3 -34.02 -2.28 2.62
CA TYR A 3 -32.80 -3.02 2.32
C TYR A 3 -32.88 -3.78 0.98
N GLU A 4 -34.00 -4.46 0.75
CA GLU A 4 -34.26 -5.16 -0.52
C GLU A 4 -34.39 -4.18 -1.68
N LEU A 5 -34.97 -3.00 -1.44
CA LEU A 5 -35.06 -1.94 -2.46
C LEU A 5 -33.69 -1.35 -2.80
N PHE A 6 -32.79 -1.20 -1.83
CA PHE A 6 -31.44 -0.67 -2.02
C PHE A 6 -30.55 -1.67 -2.77
N LEU A 7 -30.59 -2.95 -2.40
CA LEU A 7 -29.92 -4.02 -3.14
C LEU A 7 -30.41 -4.11 -4.58
N THR A 8 -31.72 -3.97 -4.81
CA THR A 8 -32.30 -3.98 -6.16
C THR A 8 -31.84 -2.77 -6.98
N ILE A 9 -31.71 -1.59 -6.36
CA ILE A 9 -31.21 -0.37 -7.04
C ILE A 9 -29.72 -0.51 -7.36
N VAL A 10 -28.90 -1.00 -6.44
CA VAL A 10 -27.46 -1.23 -6.69
C VAL A 10 -27.27 -2.30 -7.79
N PHE A 11 -28.03 -3.38 -7.77
CA PHE A 11 -28.03 -4.39 -8.83
C PHE A 11 -28.54 -3.83 -10.16
N PHE A 12 -29.53 -2.95 -10.16
CA PHE A 12 -30.09 -2.36 -11.39
C PHE A 12 -29.11 -1.37 -12.04
N PHE A 13 -28.37 -0.57 -11.26
CA PHE A 13 -27.33 0.31 -11.75
C PHE A 13 -26.07 -0.45 -12.21
N SER A 14 -25.74 -1.58 -11.59
CA SER A 14 -24.66 -2.46 -12.06
C SER A 14 -24.98 -3.18 -13.37
N SER A 15 -26.25 -3.27 -13.75
CA SER A 15 -26.69 -3.90 -15.02
C SER A 15 -26.72 -2.95 -16.22
N PHE A 16 -26.61 -1.63 -16.01
CA PHE A 16 -26.61 -0.64 -17.07
C PHE A 16 -25.24 0.01 -17.22
N GLY A 17 -24.40 -0.57 -18.07
CA GLY A 17 -23.26 0.16 -18.64
C GLY A 17 -21.86 -0.31 -18.26
N PHE A 18 -21.67 -1.45 -17.67
CA PHE A 18 -20.36 -2.10 -17.72
C PHE A 18 -20.24 -2.80 -19.08
N ASN A 19 -19.40 -2.25 -19.97
CA ASN A 19 -18.82 -3.07 -21.02
C ASN A 19 -18.35 -4.35 -20.37
N GLU A 20 -18.60 -5.50 -21.00
CA GLU A 20 -18.05 -6.78 -20.55
C GLU A 20 -16.56 -6.57 -20.32
N PHE A 21 -16.17 -6.42 -19.04
CA PHE A 21 -14.79 -6.65 -18.68
C PHE A 21 -14.58 -8.12 -18.99
N ASN A 22 -13.84 -8.41 -20.04
CA ASN A 22 -13.35 -9.74 -20.30
C ASN A 22 -12.55 -10.12 -19.05
N GLU A 23 -13.16 -10.92 -18.20
CA GLU A 23 -12.50 -11.44 -17.02
C GLU A 23 -11.27 -12.19 -17.51
N ILE A 24 -10.07 -11.74 -17.14
CA ILE A 24 -8.83 -12.45 -17.43
C ILE A 24 -8.85 -13.70 -16.54
N SER A 25 -9.65 -14.68 -16.93
CA SER A 25 -9.91 -15.89 -16.16
C SER A 25 -8.90 -17.00 -16.42
N THR A 26 -8.07 -16.84 -17.44
CA THR A 26 -7.09 -17.84 -17.86
C THR A 26 -5.69 -17.25 -17.88
N CYS A 27 -4.69 -18.01 -17.40
CA CYS A 27 -3.28 -17.63 -17.48
C CYS A 27 -2.70 -17.86 -18.88
N ASN A 28 -3.42 -17.45 -19.90
CA ASN A 28 -2.99 -17.55 -21.28
C ASN A 28 -2.76 -16.16 -21.84
N ASP A 29 -1.61 -15.97 -22.45
CA ASP A 29 -1.28 -14.75 -23.18
C ASP A 29 -2.27 -14.52 -24.32
N ASP A 30 -2.55 -13.26 -24.61
CA ASP A 30 -3.24 -12.87 -25.82
C ASP A 30 -2.33 -12.04 -26.74
N GLU A 31 -2.90 -11.46 -27.81
CA GLU A 31 -2.12 -10.65 -28.75
C GLU A 31 -1.60 -9.33 -28.18
N VAL A 32 -2.12 -8.89 -27.03
CA VAL A 32 -1.84 -7.59 -26.42
C VAL A 32 -1.14 -7.72 -25.08
N PHE A 33 -1.45 -8.77 -24.30
CA PHE A 33 -1.01 -8.96 -22.95
C PHE A 33 -0.24 -10.26 -22.77
N GLU A 34 0.90 -10.16 -22.05
CA GLU A 34 1.57 -11.31 -21.45
C GLU A 34 1.12 -11.42 -19.99
N ILE A 35 0.51 -12.56 -19.63
CA ILE A 35 -0.17 -12.73 -18.34
C ILE A 35 0.67 -13.60 -17.39
N PHE A 36 0.95 -13.08 -16.23
CA PHE A 36 1.68 -13.78 -15.18
C PHE A 36 0.76 -14.10 -14.01
N CYS A 37 0.59 -15.37 -13.72
CA CYS A 37 -0.27 -15.86 -12.66
C CYS A 37 0.51 -16.38 -11.45
N GLY A 38 -0.24 -16.75 -10.39
CA GLY A 38 0.32 -17.35 -9.18
C GLY A 38 0.58 -16.35 -8.06
N PHE A 39 0.23 -15.08 -8.27
CA PHE A 39 0.22 -14.07 -7.21
C PHE A 39 -1.04 -14.18 -6.35
N GLN A 40 -0.91 -13.77 -5.07
CA GLN A 40 -2.01 -13.83 -4.09
C GLN A 40 -2.51 -12.42 -3.77
N ASN A 41 -3.44 -11.91 -4.59
CA ASN A 41 -3.96 -10.57 -4.45
C ASN A 41 -2.84 -9.51 -4.44
N PRO A 42 -2.10 -9.34 -5.56
CA PRO A 42 -1.03 -8.36 -5.64
C PRO A 42 -1.63 -6.94 -5.58
N GLU A 43 -1.12 -6.13 -4.67
CA GLU A 43 -1.63 -4.77 -4.45
C GLU A 43 -0.70 -3.70 -5.01
N ASP A 44 0.60 -3.83 -4.77
CA ASP A 44 1.55 -2.82 -5.19
C ASP A 44 2.84 -3.44 -5.73
N LEU A 45 3.54 -2.68 -6.57
CA LEU A 45 4.68 -3.11 -7.35
C LEU A 45 5.80 -2.08 -7.28
N TYR A 46 7.01 -2.50 -6.95
CA TYR A 46 8.17 -1.63 -6.99
C TYR A 46 9.37 -2.25 -7.73
N LEU A 47 10.03 -1.46 -8.56
CA LEU A 47 11.19 -1.93 -9.32
C LEU A 47 12.43 -2.02 -8.42
N SER A 48 13.10 -3.16 -8.40
CA SER A 48 14.32 -3.36 -7.60
C SER A 48 15.47 -2.42 -8.04
N PRO A 49 16.48 -2.17 -7.19
CA PRO A 49 17.61 -1.29 -7.52
C PRO A 49 18.33 -1.66 -8.81
N SER A 50 18.51 -2.94 -9.08
CA SER A 50 19.13 -3.43 -10.32
C SER A 50 18.23 -3.31 -11.55
N LYS A 51 16.96 -2.99 -11.40
CA LYS A 51 15.91 -2.96 -12.43
C LYS A 51 15.71 -4.31 -13.14
N ARG A 52 16.06 -5.41 -12.47
CA ARG A 52 15.90 -6.78 -13.01
C ARG A 52 14.76 -7.55 -12.37
N LYS A 53 14.21 -7.03 -11.29
CA LYS A 53 13.15 -7.67 -10.52
C LYS A 53 12.08 -6.63 -10.14
N ILE A 54 10.85 -7.08 -10.01
CA ILE A 54 9.74 -6.29 -9.45
C ILE A 54 9.40 -6.88 -8.10
N ILE A 55 9.48 -6.08 -7.05
CA ILE A 55 8.98 -6.42 -5.71
C ILE A 55 7.46 -6.29 -5.75
N VAL A 56 6.77 -7.24 -5.16
CA VAL A 56 5.31 -7.30 -5.17
C VAL A 56 4.82 -7.50 -3.75
N SER A 57 3.92 -6.63 -3.30
CA SER A 57 3.15 -6.87 -2.10
C SER A 57 1.95 -7.74 -2.42
N GLU A 58 1.85 -8.89 -1.78
CA GLU A 58 0.69 -9.77 -1.86
C GLU A 58 -0.14 -9.63 -0.60
N PHE A 59 -1.28 -8.98 -0.69
CA PHE A 59 -2.10 -8.64 0.45
C PHE A 59 -2.68 -9.84 1.22
N GLY A 60 -2.97 -10.92 0.52
CA GLY A 60 -3.72 -12.04 1.09
C GLY A 60 -5.23 -11.79 1.06
N SER A 61 -5.92 -11.87 2.20
CA SER A 61 -7.34 -11.55 2.29
C SER A 61 -7.78 -11.20 3.71
N LEU A 62 -8.72 -10.26 3.86
CA LEU A 62 -9.24 -9.84 5.17
C LEU A 62 -10.43 -10.71 5.65
N ALA A 63 -11.40 -11.01 4.82
CA ALA A 63 -12.63 -11.73 5.21
C ALA A 63 -13.20 -12.52 4.01
N PRO A 64 -14.04 -13.58 4.26
CA PRO A 64 -14.40 -14.18 5.54
C PRO A 64 -13.32 -15.11 6.12
N ASN A 65 -12.32 -15.47 5.30
CA ASN A 65 -11.21 -16.34 5.67
C ASN A 65 -9.92 -15.53 5.61
N THR A 66 -9.56 -14.86 6.68
CA THR A 66 -8.31 -14.11 6.78
C THR A 66 -7.12 -14.98 6.38
N LYS A 67 -6.42 -14.57 5.32
CA LYS A 67 -5.15 -15.15 4.90
C LYS A 67 -4.10 -14.06 4.93
N PHE A 68 -3.00 -14.34 5.59
CA PHE A 68 -1.84 -13.47 5.53
C PHE A 68 -1.26 -13.46 4.12
N GLY A 69 -0.70 -12.33 3.77
CA GLY A 69 -0.02 -12.11 2.52
C GLY A 69 1.48 -12.39 2.59
N ASN A 70 2.20 -11.96 1.57
CA ASN A 70 3.64 -12.13 1.46
C ASN A 70 4.28 -10.97 0.71
N LEU A 71 5.59 -10.81 0.89
CA LEU A 71 6.43 -10.06 -0.02
C LEU A 71 7.13 -11.04 -0.94
N VAL A 72 7.02 -10.81 -2.24
CA VAL A 72 7.63 -11.66 -3.27
C VAL A 72 8.33 -10.79 -4.31
N TYR A 73 9.11 -11.38 -5.19
CA TYR A 73 9.58 -10.67 -6.37
C TYR A 73 9.28 -11.46 -7.64
N PHE A 74 9.09 -10.72 -8.72
CA PHE A 74 9.00 -11.24 -10.07
C PHE A 74 10.32 -10.96 -10.80
N ASP A 75 10.99 -12.01 -11.24
CA ASP A 75 12.24 -11.90 -12.00
C ASP A 75 11.92 -11.67 -13.49
N LEU A 76 12.31 -10.50 -14.00
CA LEU A 76 12.00 -10.07 -15.36
C LEU A 76 12.67 -10.92 -16.46
N LYS A 77 13.76 -11.62 -16.13
CA LYS A 77 14.48 -12.47 -17.07
C LYS A 77 13.86 -13.86 -17.14
N THR A 78 13.60 -14.46 -15.97
CA THR A 78 13.05 -15.83 -15.89
C THR A 78 11.55 -15.86 -15.99
N LYS A 79 10.91 -14.70 -15.82
CA LYS A 79 9.44 -14.52 -15.77
C LYS A 79 8.78 -15.37 -14.68
N LYS A 80 9.41 -15.46 -13.52
CA LYS A 80 8.94 -16.25 -12.40
C LYS A 80 8.71 -15.38 -11.16
N ARG A 81 7.65 -15.71 -10.45
CA ARG A 81 7.41 -15.28 -9.08
C ARG A 81 8.29 -16.09 -8.13
N GLU A 82 9.04 -15.40 -7.31
CA GLU A 82 9.95 -16.01 -6.33
C GLU A 82 9.67 -15.42 -4.93
N PRO A 83 9.77 -16.22 -3.87
CA PRO A 83 9.60 -15.73 -2.51
C PRO A 83 10.78 -14.86 -2.09
N ILE A 84 10.52 -13.88 -1.21
CA ILE A 84 11.57 -13.10 -0.54
C ILE A 84 11.83 -13.73 0.83
N SER A 85 13.10 -13.97 1.14
CA SER A 85 13.50 -14.36 2.50
C SER A 85 13.59 -13.12 3.39
N ILE A 86 13.06 -13.22 4.62
CA ILE A 86 13.10 -12.14 5.60
C ILE A 86 13.89 -12.59 6.83
N ASN A 87 14.98 -11.88 7.12
CA ASN A 87 15.74 -11.99 8.35
C ASN A 87 15.28 -10.91 9.32
N TYR A 88 15.26 -11.22 10.61
CA TYR A 88 14.75 -10.30 11.63
C TYR A 88 15.88 -9.91 12.57
N GLU A 89 16.12 -8.60 12.67
CA GLU A 89 17.12 -8.01 13.56
C GLU A 89 16.47 -7.02 14.53
N ALA A 90 17.29 -6.31 15.32
CA ALA A 90 16.79 -5.32 16.25
C ALA A 90 16.17 -4.12 15.52
N ASN A 91 15.10 -3.55 16.12
CA ASN A 91 14.51 -2.29 15.64
C ASN A 91 15.54 -1.15 15.73
N GLN A 92 15.84 -0.55 14.57
CA GLN A 92 16.79 0.55 14.44
C GLN A 92 16.19 1.74 13.70
N TRP A 93 15.22 1.48 12.79
CA TRP A 93 14.68 2.48 11.89
C TRP A 93 13.29 2.98 12.28
N GLY A 94 12.53 2.15 12.98
CA GLY A 94 11.17 2.48 13.41
C GLY A 94 11.10 3.18 14.77
N ASP A 95 9.91 3.23 15.32
CA ASP A 95 9.68 3.71 16.69
C ASP A 95 10.25 2.72 17.70
N ASP A 96 10.89 3.25 18.74
CA ASP A 96 11.50 2.42 19.78
C ASP A 96 10.47 1.59 20.57
N THR A 97 9.20 2.00 20.55
CA THR A 97 8.07 1.31 21.19
C THR A 97 7.46 0.24 20.32
N CYS A 98 7.71 0.27 19.00
CA CYS A 98 7.17 -0.73 18.08
C CYS A 98 7.97 -2.03 18.17
N SER A 99 7.30 -3.13 18.45
CA SER A 99 7.89 -4.45 18.55
C SER A 99 7.28 -5.42 17.55
N LEU A 100 8.11 -6.32 17.05
CA LEU A 100 7.66 -7.40 16.18
C LEU A 100 7.14 -8.57 17.03
N GLU A 101 5.84 -8.60 17.26
CA GLU A 101 5.18 -9.70 17.99
C GLU A 101 4.81 -10.87 17.07
N ASP A 102 4.52 -10.59 15.81
CA ASP A 102 4.14 -11.56 14.80
C ASP A 102 4.90 -11.26 13.49
N LYS A 103 5.37 -12.30 12.84
CA LYS A 103 6.15 -12.21 11.60
C LYS A 103 5.28 -12.34 10.34
N ARG A 104 4.00 -12.58 10.52
CA ARG A 104 3.05 -12.66 9.41
C ARG A 104 2.70 -11.25 8.92
N LEU A 105 2.52 -11.11 7.63
CA LEU A 105 2.23 -9.84 6.98
C LEU A 105 0.90 -9.91 6.22
N SER A 106 0.29 -8.75 6.06
CA SER A 106 -0.74 -8.46 5.07
C SER A 106 -0.35 -7.16 4.38
N PRO A 107 0.68 -7.21 3.49
CA PRO A 107 1.29 -6.03 2.92
C PRO A 107 0.40 -5.39 1.87
N HIS A 108 0.34 -4.05 1.86
CA HIS A 108 -0.40 -3.24 0.91
C HIS A 108 0.56 -2.35 0.11
N GLY A 109 0.48 -1.01 0.24
CA GLY A 109 1.39 -0.08 -0.41
C GLY A 109 2.85 -0.29 0.02
N ILE A 110 3.77 -0.14 -0.92
CA ILE A 110 5.21 -0.29 -0.69
C ILE A 110 5.99 0.82 -1.39
N ASP A 111 7.05 1.28 -0.76
CA ASP A 111 8.02 2.17 -1.41
C ASP A 111 9.45 1.76 -1.07
N LEU A 112 10.36 1.99 -2.02
CA LEU A 112 11.77 1.63 -1.93
C LEU A 112 12.66 2.81 -2.28
N ILE A 113 13.54 3.18 -1.36
CA ILE A 113 14.48 4.27 -1.57
C ILE A 113 15.91 3.89 -1.17
N GLU A 114 16.88 4.50 -1.81
CA GLU A 114 18.25 4.52 -1.30
C GLU A 114 18.38 5.66 -0.27
N ARG A 115 18.62 5.28 0.99
CA ARG A 115 18.80 6.22 2.09
C ARG A 115 20.12 6.97 1.99
N ASN A 116 20.25 8.06 2.76
CA ASN A 116 21.47 8.84 2.87
C ASN A 116 22.70 8.03 3.35
N ASP A 117 22.48 6.90 4.04
CA ASP A 117 23.53 6.00 4.49
C ASP A 117 23.93 4.93 3.45
N GLY A 118 23.35 5.00 2.25
CA GLY A 118 23.62 4.09 1.13
C GLY A 118 22.90 2.74 1.23
N LYS A 119 22.03 2.54 2.21
CA LYS A 119 21.20 1.33 2.34
C LYS A 119 19.89 1.50 1.62
N TYR A 120 19.41 0.44 1.01
CA TYR A 120 18.06 0.42 0.44
C TYR A 120 17.03 0.13 1.52
N MET A 121 16.05 1.01 1.68
CA MET A 121 14.94 0.88 2.61
C MET A 121 13.67 0.61 1.85
N LEU A 122 13.04 -0.54 2.12
CA LEU A 122 11.69 -0.87 1.71
C LEU A 122 10.77 -0.61 2.90
N ALA A 123 9.79 0.27 2.72
CA ALA A 123 8.69 0.44 3.65
C ALA A 123 7.45 -0.27 3.13
N VAL A 124 6.67 -0.84 4.04
CA VAL A 124 5.50 -1.66 3.73
C VAL A 124 4.36 -1.27 4.65
N VAL A 125 3.26 -0.81 4.09
CA VAL A 125 2.00 -0.71 4.82
C VAL A 125 1.52 -2.12 5.13
N ASN A 126 1.28 -2.42 6.41
CA ASN A 126 0.85 -3.75 6.85
C ASN A 126 -0.40 -3.68 7.71
N HIS A 127 -1.43 -4.45 7.34
CA HIS A 127 -2.74 -4.41 8.01
C HIS A 127 -2.90 -5.48 9.09
N LEU A 128 -2.19 -6.60 8.98
CA LEU A 128 -2.35 -7.70 9.90
C LEU A 128 -1.00 -8.17 10.46
N PRO A 129 -0.96 -8.54 11.76
CA PRO A 129 -2.07 -8.62 12.71
C PRO A 129 -2.55 -7.27 13.25
N ARG A 130 -1.83 -6.20 12.96
CA ARG A 130 -2.17 -4.81 13.34
C ARG A 130 -1.71 -3.85 12.26
N GLU A 131 -2.26 -2.66 12.28
CA GLU A 131 -1.93 -1.59 11.34
C GLU A 131 -0.55 -1.02 11.67
N THR A 132 0.43 -1.23 10.79
CA THR A 132 1.83 -0.80 10.97
C THR A 132 2.46 -0.38 9.65
N ILE A 133 3.56 0.35 9.75
CA ILE A 133 4.56 0.45 8.68
C ILE A 133 5.73 -0.44 9.08
N GLU A 134 6.02 -1.45 8.28
CA GLU A 134 7.17 -2.33 8.47
C GLU A 134 8.35 -1.83 7.63
N LEU A 135 9.54 -1.76 8.24
CA LEU A 135 10.73 -1.20 7.62
C LEU A 135 11.80 -2.28 7.44
N PHE A 136 12.21 -2.47 6.18
CA PHE A 136 13.18 -3.49 5.79
C PHE A 136 14.38 -2.88 5.10
N GLU A 137 15.59 -3.38 5.40
CA GLU A 137 16.76 -3.20 4.55
C GLU A 137 16.70 -4.24 3.43
N LEU A 138 16.76 -3.78 2.19
CA LEU A 138 16.76 -4.65 1.02
C LEU A 138 18.19 -4.94 0.58
N ILE A 139 18.51 -6.22 0.43
CA ILE A 139 19.76 -6.71 -0.13
C ILE A 139 19.43 -7.40 -1.45
N GLU A 140 19.95 -6.89 -2.54
CA GLU A 140 19.81 -7.49 -3.86
C GLU A 140 21.13 -8.09 -4.34
N THR A 141 21.09 -9.39 -4.61
CA THR A 141 22.14 -10.15 -5.28
C THR A 141 21.53 -10.88 -6.48
N ASP A 142 21.75 -12.17 -6.63
CA ASP A 142 20.98 -12.99 -7.57
C ASP A 142 19.53 -13.16 -7.11
N THR A 143 19.29 -13.05 -5.80
CA THR A 143 17.96 -13.04 -5.17
C THR A 143 17.72 -11.69 -4.49
N ILE A 144 16.48 -11.50 -3.96
CA ILE A 144 16.17 -10.43 -3.00
C ILE A 144 16.05 -11.04 -1.61
N GLU A 145 16.73 -10.43 -0.66
CA GLU A 145 16.61 -10.69 0.76
C GLU A 145 16.21 -9.41 1.49
N LEU A 146 15.39 -9.54 2.52
CA LEU A 146 14.99 -8.43 3.39
C LEU A 146 15.51 -8.68 4.79
N ILE A 147 16.00 -7.62 5.43
CA ILE A 147 16.33 -7.61 6.85
C ILE A 147 15.35 -6.65 7.52
N TRP A 148 14.49 -7.16 8.37
CA TRP A 148 13.61 -6.32 9.16
C TRP A 148 14.43 -5.41 10.08
N ARG A 149 14.17 -4.11 10.03
CA ARG A 149 14.90 -3.05 10.75
C ARG A 149 14.02 -2.25 11.69
N GLY A 150 12.75 -2.53 11.75
CA GLY A 150 11.84 -1.86 12.65
C GLY A 150 10.44 -1.72 12.11
N CYS A 151 9.59 -1.15 12.93
CA CYS A 151 8.22 -0.81 12.56
C CYS A 151 7.77 0.49 13.22
N VAL A 152 6.63 1.00 12.72
CA VAL A 152 5.92 2.15 13.28
C VAL A 152 4.45 1.78 13.39
N ASP A 153 3.89 1.83 14.59
CA ASP A 153 2.47 1.59 14.80
C ASP A 153 1.64 2.75 14.26
N ALA A 154 0.59 2.46 13.49
CA ALA A 154 -0.32 3.49 12.99
C ALA A 154 -1.04 4.21 14.16
N PRO A 155 -1.39 5.50 14.01
CA PRO A 155 -2.27 6.16 14.94
C PRO A 155 -3.59 5.42 15.08
N GLN A 156 -4.18 5.52 16.28
CA GLN A 156 -5.42 4.79 16.58
C GLN A 156 -6.50 5.03 15.52
N ASN A 157 -7.14 3.94 15.11
CA ASN A 157 -8.26 3.93 14.15
C ASN A 157 -7.92 4.43 12.74
N LYS A 158 -6.67 4.48 12.35
CA LYS A 158 -6.30 4.81 10.97
C LYS A 158 -6.15 3.53 10.14
N TYR A 159 -6.58 3.59 8.89
CA TYR A 159 -6.39 2.55 7.89
C TYR A 159 -5.52 3.12 6.77
N PHE A 160 -4.27 2.71 6.74
CA PHE A 160 -3.30 3.19 5.78
C PHE A 160 -3.49 2.51 4.41
N ASN A 161 -3.00 3.13 3.36
CA ASN A 161 -3.08 2.54 2.03
C ASN A 161 -1.71 2.47 1.37
N ASP A 162 -1.07 3.61 1.15
CA ASP A 162 0.18 3.69 0.42
C ASP A 162 1.16 4.66 1.07
N ILE A 163 2.45 4.53 0.76
CA ILE A 163 3.55 5.19 1.45
C ILE A 163 4.57 5.78 0.47
N ALA A 164 5.12 6.94 0.80
CA ALA A 164 6.20 7.60 0.06
C ALA A 164 7.38 7.93 0.99
N LEU A 165 8.52 7.31 0.77
CA LEU A 165 9.73 7.42 1.58
C LEU A 165 10.55 8.65 1.25
N LYS A 166 11.24 9.20 2.26
CA LYS A 166 12.29 10.19 2.13
C LYS A 166 13.67 9.58 2.42
N LYS A 167 14.72 10.17 1.83
CA LYS A 167 16.10 9.68 1.96
C LYS A 167 16.63 9.69 3.40
N ASP A 168 16.04 10.48 4.28
CA ASP A 168 16.36 10.51 5.71
C ASP A 168 15.67 9.37 6.51
N GLY A 169 14.77 8.62 5.86
CA GLY A 169 14.00 7.52 6.45
C GLY A 169 12.66 7.94 7.04
N SER A 170 12.31 9.23 7.00
CA SER A 170 10.94 9.69 7.24
C SER A 170 10.05 9.36 6.05
N PHE A 171 8.71 9.49 6.21
CA PHE A 171 7.80 9.14 5.13
C PHE A 171 6.47 9.89 5.21
N TYR A 172 5.77 9.91 4.08
CA TYR A 172 4.35 10.26 3.99
C TYR A 172 3.54 8.98 3.77
N VAL A 173 2.34 8.92 4.36
CA VAL A 173 1.44 7.77 4.22
C VAL A 173 0.00 8.25 4.08
N THR A 174 -0.73 7.68 3.14
CA THR A 174 -2.16 7.93 3.01
C THR A 174 -2.95 7.13 4.02
N SER A 175 -3.85 7.79 4.78
CA SER A 175 -4.90 7.15 5.55
C SER A 175 -6.19 7.21 4.75
N MET A 176 -6.66 6.08 4.26
CA MET A 176 -7.81 6.01 3.36
C MET A 176 -9.12 6.38 4.08
N PHE A 177 -9.28 5.92 5.29
CA PHE A 177 -10.43 6.18 6.15
C PHE A 177 -10.12 5.84 7.62
N ASP A 178 -11.05 6.21 8.50
CA ASP A 178 -11.01 5.78 9.90
C ASP A 178 -11.54 4.35 10.02
N SER A 179 -10.76 3.42 10.57
CA SER A 179 -11.13 2.00 10.68
C SER A 179 -12.40 1.73 11.51
N ASN A 180 -12.86 2.73 12.29
CA ASN A 180 -14.13 2.68 13.02
C ASN A 180 -15.32 3.15 12.18
N ILE A 181 -15.11 3.60 10.94
CA ILE A 181 -16.20 4.04 10.08
C ILE A 181 -17.18 2.88 9.82
N SER A 182 -18.47 3.14 9.92
CA SER A 182 -19.47 2.11 9.61
C SER A 182 -19.53 1.82 8.11
N GLU A 183 -19.89 0.58 7.74
CA GLU A 183 -20.09 0.20 6.33
C GLU A 183 -21.04 1.15 5.60
N TRP A 184 -22.13 1.58 6.25
CA TRP A 184 -23.08 2.54 5.68
C TRP A 184 -22.45 3.92 5.45
N SER A 185 -21.58 4.36 6.35
CA SER A 185 -20.86 5.61 6.19
C SER A 185 -19.83 5.52 5.05
N LEU A 186 -19.15 4.39 4.89
CA LEU A 186 -18.26 4.14 3.76
C LEU A 186 -19.01 4.18 2.42
N VAL A 187 -20.14 3.46 2.33
CA VAL A 187 -21.00 3.47 1.13
C VAL A 187 -21.50 4.89 0.83
N SER A 188 -21.97 5.61 1.85
CA SER A 188 -22.43 7.00 1.71
C SER A 188 -21.31 7.91 1.24
N ALA A 189 -20.10 7.80 1.85
CA ALA A 189 -18.93 8.59 1.47
C ALA A 189 -18.49 8.32 0.03
N SER A 190 -18.60 7.07 -0.43
CA SER A 190 -18.30 6.70 -1.81
C SER A 190 -19.28 7.33 -2.81
N ILE A 191 -20.60 7.31 -2.49
CA ILE A 191 -21.65 7.87 -3.35
C ILE A 191 -21.55 9.40 -3.43
N PHE A 192 -21.31 10.06 -2.29
CA PHE A 192 -21.27 11.53 -2.20
C PHE A 192 -19.87 12.12 -2.35
N ILE A 193 -18.86 11.29 -2.62
CA ILE A 193 -17.46 11.70 -2.78
C ILE A 193 -17.00 12.53 -1.57
N SER A 194 -17.37 12.08 -0.38
CA SER A 194 -17.03 12.78 0.86
C SER A 194 -15.58 12.52 1.25
N ASN A 195 -14.96 13.47 1.95
CA ASN A 195 -13.64 13.28 2.53
C ASN A 195 -13.69 12.18 3.60
N THR A 196 -12.80 11.20 3.50
CA THR A 196 -12.74 10.04 4.39
C THR A 196 -11.41 9.92 5.09
N GLY A 197 -10.36 10.53 4.53
CA GLY A 197 -9.00 10.40 5.02
C GLY A 197 -8.11 11.56 4.66
N GLU A 198 -6.83 11.42 4.95
CA GLU A 198 -5.81 12.45 4.85
C GLU A 198 -4.42 11.82 4.72
N VAL A 199 -3.39 12.64 4.52
CA VAL A 199 -2.00 12.21 4.52
C VAL A 199 -1.37 12.49 5.88
N PHE A 200 -0.60 11.53 6.38
CA PHE A 200 0.27 11.68 7.54
C PHE A 200 1.72 11.78 7.09
N TYR A 201 2.48 12.59 7.81
CA TYR A 201 3.92 12.57 7.81
C TYR A 201 4.40 11.90 9.09
N TRP A 202 5.42 11.05 9.00
CA TRP A 202 6.11 10.47 10.13
C TRP A 202 7.61 10.79 10.09
N GLY A 203 8.11 11.20 11.22
CA GLY A 203 9.55 11.36 11.47
C GLY A 203 9.97 10.76 12.80
N LYS A 204 11.11 10.10 12.85
CA LYS A 204 11.56 9.34 14.04
C LYS A 204 11.58 10.16 15.34
N GLU A 205 11.84 11.47 15.26
CA GLU A 205 11.91 12.33 16.44
C GLU A 205 10.54 12.85 16.91
N ASN A 206 9.62 13.04 15.97
CA ASN A 206 8.34 13.72 16.22
C ASN A 206 7.12 12.79 16.17
N GLY A 207 7.29 11.57 15.63
CA GLY A 207 6.18 10.67 15.37
C GLY A 207 5.31 11.12 14.20
N PHE A 208 3.99 10.82 14.26
CA PHE A 208 3.03 11.20 13.23
C PHE A 208 2.47 12.59 13.39
N ASP A 209 2.44 13.34 12.29
CA ASP A 209 1.71 14.60 12.12
C ASP A 209 0.80 14.53 10.89
N VAL A 210 -0.39 15.13 10.97
CA VAL A 210 -1.30 15.27 9.82
C VAL A 210 -0.77 16.35 8.89
N LEU A 211 -0.59 16.02 7.62
CA LEU A 211 -0.26 17.01 6.60
C LEU A 211 -1.49 17.85 6.26
N SER A 212 -1.45 19.13 6.61
CA SER A 212 -2.58 20.05 6.43
C SER A 212 -3.01 20.13 4.95
N ASN A 213 -4.30 20.33 4.70
CA ASN A 213 -4.91 20.49 3.37
C ASN A 213 -4.84 19.23 2.47
N THR A 214 -4.66 18.05 3.03
CA THR A 214 -4.64 16.77 2.30
C THR A 214 -5.90 15.93 2.52
N SER A 215 -6.89 16.43 3.22
CA SER A 215 -8.16 15.72 3.42
C SER A 215 -8.90 15.53 2.11
N GLY A 216 -9.30 14.30 1.81
CA GLY A 216 -9.96 13.96 0.55
C GLY A 216 -10.73 12.66 0.56
N SER A 217 -11.33 12.34 -0.58
CA SER A 217 -12.15 11.16 -0.74
C SER A 217 -11.28 9.94 -1.05
N PHE A 218 -11.12 9.08 -0.06
CA PHE A 218 -10.34 7.85 -0.13
C PHE A 218 -8.92 8.09 -0.66
N PRO A 219 -8.04 8.82 0.08
CA PRO A 219 -6.63 8.93 -0.27
C PRO A 219 -6.03 7.54 -0.44
N ASN A 220 -5.41 7.31 -1.60
CA ASN A 220 -4.93 6.00 -2.02
C ASN A 220 -3.43 6.11 -2.37
N GLY A 221 -3.03 5.89 -3.62
CA GLY A 221 -1.64 5.98 -4.05
C GLY A 221 -0.98 7.31 -3.72
N ILE A 222 0.26 7.28 -3.30
CA ILE A 222 1.07 8.44 -2.98
C ILE A 222 2.49 8.25 -3.50
N ASP A 223 3.11 9.32 -4.03
CA ASP A 223 4.49 9.30 -4.48
C ASP A 223 5.17 10.65 -4.27
N LEU A 224 6.47 10.63 -4.06
CA LEU A 224 7.28 11.81 -3.81
C LEU A 224 8.15 12.12 -5.03
N SER A 225 8.23 13.40 -5.41
CA SER A 225 9.19 13.79 -6.45
C SER A 225 10.63 13.49 -6.02
N SER A 226 11.51 13.19 -6.98
CA SER A 226 12.90 12.80 -6.72
C SER A 226 13.72 13.88 -5.97
N ASP A 227 13.27 15.14 -6.02
CA ASP A 227 13.86 16.27 -5.26
C ASP A 227 13.14 16.54 -3.92
N GLU A 228 12.19 15.67 -3.54
CA GLU A 228 11.40 15.70 -2.31
C GLU A 228 10.62 17.00 -2.07
N LYS A 229 10.31 17.77 -3.14
CA LYS A 229 9.58 19.04 -3.02
C LYS A 229 8.09 18.91 -3.26
N PHE A 230 7.68 17.89 -3.98
CA PHE A 230 6.30 17.68 -4.37
C PHE A 230 5.83 16.30 -4.00
N LEU A 231 4.63 16.24 -3.45
CA LEU A 231 3.92 15.01 -3.16
C LEU A 231 2.76 14.86 -4.14
N TYR A 232 2.61 13.68 -4.72
CA TYR A 232 1.50 13.34 -5.60
C TYR A 232 0.57 12.41 -4.85
N ILE A 233 -0.72 12.76 -4.80
CA ILE A 233 -1.73 12.02 -4.02
C ILE A 233 -2.90 11.70 -4.92
N ASN A 234 -3.28 10.44 -4.97
CA ASN A 234 -4.47 9.98 -5.66
C ASN A 234 -5.65 9.89 -4.68
N TYR A 235 -6.77 10.49 -5.04
CA TYR A 235 -8.04 10.38 -4.32
C TYR A 235 -8.99 9.52 -5.13
N TRP A 236 -9.17 8.27 -4.69
CA TRP A 236 -9.76 7.21 -5.50
C TRP A 236 -11.17 7.54 -5.99
N PHE A 237 -12.10 7.86 -5.09
CA PHE A 237 -13.50 8.09 -5.50
C PHE A 237 -13.73 9.43 -6.21
N SER A 238 -12.91 10.43 -5.97
CA SER A 238 -13.00 11.69 -6.71
C SER A 238 -12.32 11.65 -8.08
N GLY A 239 -11.51 10.63 -8.35
CA GLY A 239 -10.73 10.51 -9.59
C GLY A 239 -9.70 11.62 -9.76
N LEU A 240 -9.21 12.20 -8.67
CA LEU A 240 -8.24 13.29 -8.67
C LEU A 240 -6.83 12.79 -8.36
N THR A 241 -5.86 13.27 -9.11
CA THR A 241 -4.45 13.26 -8.71
C THR A 241 -4.04 14.69 -8.39
N VAL A 242 -3.58 14.93 -7.18
CA VAL A 242 -3.17 16.25 -6.69
C VAL A 242 -1.65 16.29 -6.55
N LYS A 243 -1.03 17.35 -7.09
CA LYS A 243 0.36 17.70 -6.82
C LYS A 243 0.39 18.70 -5.66
N PHE A 244 0.92 18.28 -4.53
CA PHE A 244 1.06 19.08 -3.32
C PHE A 244 2.48 19.65 -3.21
N ASN A 245 2.61 20.94 -2.90
CA ASN A 245 3.91 21.58 -2.70
C ASN A 245 4.30 21.53 -1.22
N LEU A 246 5.38 20.83 -0.90
CA LEU A 246 5.87 20.65 0.47
C LEU A 246 6.66 21.86 1.01
N LEU A 247 6.89 22.88 0.18
CA LEU A 247 7.65 24.08 0.57
C LEU A 247 6.73 25.25 0.99
N GLU A 248 5.43 25.09 0.84
CA GLU A 248 4.40 26.07 1.22
C GLU A 248 3.65 25.55 2.45
#